data_86de7d931df023011c5450f07c6a7d8d
#
_entry.id   86de7d931df023011c5450f07c6a7d8d
#
_cell.length_a   1.000
_cell.length_b   1.000
_cell.length_c   1.000
_cell.angle_alpha   90.00
_cell.angle_beta   90.00
_cell.angle_gamma   90.00
#
_symmetry.space_group_name_H-M   'P 1'
#
loop_
_entity.id
_entity.type
_entity.pdbx_description
1 polymer ?
#
loop_
_entity_poly.entity_id
_entity_poly.type
_entity_poly.pdbx_seq_one_letter_code
_entity_poly.pdbx_strand_id
1 'polypeptide(L)'
;IKYLFTLFLSLFESQRKKNYIFYKTNNFRLQITRGLLSLIESGCFVLAFRYISLVDAHSVGGLTPVIVVALSAVILKEKVSAKIWLAIFVGFIGLLIIMRPGLSIFDPKSLIPLVGAFFLGLYQIVTRKVSENDSTETSLFYTSIVGILLMSVLSYFNWQPLLSISYILFIGVGLFFSLGIYFQIIALSKARDSVVKLFHYTIIFWSII
;
A
#
# COMPACT_ATOMS: atom_id res chain seq x y z
N ILE A 1 -0.04 -15.84 -2.32
CA ILE A 1 -1.38 -15.96 -1.69
C ILE A 1 -2.13 -14.63 -1.77
N LYS A 2 -1.60 -13.46 -1.29
CA LYS A 2 -2.33 -12.17 -1.32
C LYS A 2 -2.84 -11.80 -2.72
N TYR A 3 -2.05 -11.95 -3.76
CA TYR A 3 -2.44 -11.60 -5.12
C TYR A 3 -3.51 -12.52 -5.72
N LEU A 4 -3.57 -13.79 -5.28
CA LEU A 4 -4.65 -14.70 -5.64
C LEU A 4 -5.99 -14.23 -5.03
N PHE A 5 -5.99 -13.83 -3.75
CA PHE A 5 -7.19 -13.24 -3.14
C PHE A 5 -7.58 -11.91 -3.79
N THR A 6 -6.62 -11.07 -4.16
CA THR A 6 -6.90 -9.82 -4.88
C THR A 6 -7.53 -10.10 -6.25
N LEU A 7 -7.05 -11.12 -6.97
CA LEU A 7 -7.65 -11.57 -8.23
C LEU A 7 -9.08 -12.06 -8.02
N PHE A 8 -9.31 -12.89 -7.00
CA PHE A 8 -10.64 -13.37 -6.64
C PHE A 8 -11.59 -12.20 -6.35
N LEU A 9 -11.17 -11.22 -5.58
CA LEU A 9 -11.97 -10.01 -5.30
C LEU A 9 -12.27 -9.22 -6.57
N SER A 10 -11.31 -9.10 -7.50
CA SER A 10 -11.54 -8.44 -8.79
C SER A 10 -12.64 -9.14 -9.60
N LEU A 11 -12.58 -10.47 -9.70
CA LEU A 11 -13.56 -11.28 -10.41
C LEU A 11 -14.95 -11.20 -9.73
N PHE A 12 -14.98 -11.28 -8.41
CA PHE A 12 -16.22 -11.18 -7.63
C PHE A 12 -16.90 -9.81 -7.82
N GLU A 13 -16.14 -8.71 -7.71
CA GLU A 13 -16.67 -7.36 -7.94
C GLU A 13 -17.12 -7.15 -9.38
N SER A 14 -16.38 -7.70 -10.35
CA SER A 14 -16.76 -7.67 -11.76
C SER A 14 -18.11 -8.34 -12.00
N GLN A 15 -18.33 -9.52 -11.43
CA GLN A 15 -19.61 -10.21 -11.51
C GLN A 15 -20.74 -9.45 -10.82
N ARG A 16 -20.49 -8.95 -9.59
CA ARG A 16 -21.47 -8.18 -8.82
C ARG A 16 -21.94 -6.93 -9.57
N LYS A 17 -21.03 -6.22 -10.22
CA LYS A 17 -21.32 -5.01 -10.99
C LYS A 17 -21.72 -5.26 -12.43
N LYS A 18 -21.73 -6.53 -12.87
CA LYS A 18 -21.95 -6.94 -14.27
C LYS A 18 -20.99 -6.24 -15.25
N ASN A 19 -19.78 -5.93 -14.79
CA ASN A 19 -18.73 -5.32 -15.60
C ASN A 19 -17.84 -6.42 -16.21
N TYR A 20 -18.28 -7.01 -17.29
CA TYR A 20 -17.55 -8.10 -17.98
C TYR A 20 -16.32 -7.62 -18.76
N ILE A 21 -16.11 -6.31 -18.86
CA ILE A 21 -15.00 -5.70 -19.61
C ILE A 21 -13.94 -5.12 -18.64
N PHE A 22 -13.93 -5.56 -17.40
CA PHE A 22 -13.04 -5.07 -16.34
C PHE A 22 -11.53 -5.24 -16.67
N TYR A 23 -11.17 -6.11 -17.62
CA TYR A 23 -9.78 -6.26 -18.08
C TYR A 23 -9.34 -5.15 -19.05
N LYS A 24 -10.26 -4.34 -19.59
CA LYS A 24 -9.92 -3.20 -20.44
C LYS A 24 -9.57 -2.00 -19.59
N THR A 25 -8.44 -1.36 -19.90
CA THR A 25 -7.98 -0.13 -19.27
C THR A 25 -7.62 0.90 -20.33
N ASN A 26 -7.90 2.16 -20.03
CA ASN A 26 -7.46 3.28 -20.84
C ASN A 26 -6.00 3.69 -20.51
N ASN A 27 -5.45 3.20 -19.40
CA ASN A 27 -4.16 3.60 -18.85
C ASN A 27 -3.26 2.39 -18.54
N PHE A 28 -3.07 1.48 -19.51
CA PHE A 28 -2.30 0.25 -19.31
C PHE A 28 -0.93 0.48 -18.66
N ARG A 29 -0.16 1.48 -19.14
CA ARG A 29 1.16 1.79 -18.58
C ARG A 29 1.07 2.17 -17.09
N LEU A 30 0.09 3.00 -16.71
CA LEU A 30 -0.11 3.39 -15.32
C LEU A 30 -0.54 2.22 -14.44
N GLN A 31 -1.36 1.30 -14.95
CA GLN A 31 -1.75 0.09 -14.24
C GLN A 31 -0.54 -0.82 -13.94
N ILE A 32 0.32 -1.04 -14.94
CA ILE A 32 1.56 -1.82 -14.74
C ILE A 32 2.49 -1.09 -13.76
N THR A 33 2.72 0.21 -13.95
CA THR A 33 3.55 1.01 -13.03
C THR A 33 3.04 0.89 -11.60
N ARG A 34 1.74 0.98 -11.38
CA ARG A 34 1.12 0.82 -10.07
C ARG A 34 1.39 -0.57 -9.47
N GLY A 35 1.25 -1.63 -10.25
CA GLY A 35 1.57 -2.99 -9.82
C GLY A 35 3.04 -3.13 -9.40
N LEU A 36 3.96 -2.58 -10.18
CA LEU A 36 5.39 -2.57 -9.88
C LEU A 36 5.70 -1.77 -8.61
N LEU A 37 5.15 -0.57 -8.46
CA LEU A 37 5.33 0.26 -7.27
C LEU A 37 4.88 -0.46 -5.99
N SER A 38 3.75 -1.17 -6.04
CA SER A 38 3.26 -1.98 -4.91
C SER A 38 4.20 -3.14 -4.56
N LEU A 39 4.86 -3.73 -5.55
CA LEU A 39 5.84 -4.80 -5.32
C LEU A 39 7.12 -4.27 -4.71
N ILE A 40 7.65 -3.17 -5.24
CA ILE A 40 8.88 -2.54 -4.74
C ILE A 40 8.67 -2.08 -3.29
N GLU A 41 7.55 -1.41 -3.00
CA GLU A 41 7.18 -1.01 -1.64
C GLU A 41 7.17 -2.20 -0.68
N SER A 42 6.40 -3.25 -1.01
CA SER A 42 6.32 -4.45 -0.18
C SER A 42 7.68 -5.12 -0.02
N GLY A 43 8.50 -5.16 -1.05
CA GLY A 43 9.86 -5.69 -1.03
C GLY A 43 10.77 -4.90 -0.08
N CYS A 44 10.70 -3.56 -0.11
CA CYS A 44 11.46 -2.70 0.79
C CYS A 44 11.10 -2.95 2.26
N PHE A 45 9.80 -3.06 2.60
CA PHE A 45 9.41 -3.32 3.98
C PHE A 45 9.82 -4.73 4.44
N VAL A 46 9.64 -5.77 3.61
CA VAL A 46 10.10 -7.13 3.93
C VAL A 46 11.61 -7.17 4.14
N LEU A 47 12.37 -6.45 3.31
CA LEU A 47 13.82 -6.35 3.46
C LEU A 47 14.20 -5.58 4.74
N ALA A 48 13.49 -4.49 5.05
CA ALA A 48 13.75 -3.70 6.26
C ALA A 48 13.63 -4.55 7.54
N PHE A 49 12.62 -5.44 7.63
CA PHE A 49 12.42 -6.30 8.79
C PHE A 49 13.56 -7.30 9.06
N ARG A 50 14.49 -7.49 8.11
CA ARG A 50 15.71 -8.28 8.34
C ARG A 50 16.79 -7.51 9.09
N TYR A 51 16.74 -6.19 9.08
CA TYR A 51 17.83 -5.34 9.57
C TYR A 51 17.46 -4.46 10.77
N ILE A 52 16.21 -4.07 10.85
CA ILE A 52 15.70 -3.19 11.91
C ILE A 52 14.42 -3.76 12.52
N SER A 53 14.08 -3.30 13.72
CA SER A 53 12.87 -3.76 14.41
C SER A 53 11.60 -3.41 13.63
N LEU A 54 10.53 -4.20 13.85
CA LEU A 54 9.23 -3.94 13.25
C LEU A 54 8.71 -2.54 13.65
N VAL A 55 8.94 -2.13 14.89
CA VAL A 55 8.53 -0.84 15.43
C VAL A 55 9.24 0.30 14.70
N ASP A 56 10.57 0.19 14.53
CA ASP A 56 11.35 1.23 13.84
C ASP A 56 10.98 1.32 12.37
N ALA A 57 10.80 0.18 11.68
CA ALA A 57 10.39 0.17 10.29
C ALA A 57 9.00 0.82 10.08
N HIS A 58 8.04 0.54 10.97
CA HIS A 58 6.72 1.16 10.92
C HIS A 58 6.74 2.63 11.33
N SER A 59 7.62 3.04 12.25
CA SER A 59 7.81 4.47 12.59
C SER A 59 8.29 5.27 11.39
N VAL A 60 9.27 4.73 10.63
CA VAL A 60 9.70 5.33 9.37
C VAL A 60 8.58 5.31 8.32
N GLY A 61 7.84 4.18 8.21
CA GLY A 61 6.66 4.06 7.37
C GLY A 61 5.57 5.09 7.69
N GLY A 62 5.49 5.55 8.94
CA GLY A 62 4.60 6.62 9.40
C GLY A 62 4.84 7.97 8.73
N LEU A 63 5.96 8.15 8.02
CA LEU A 63 6.20 9.31 7.14
C LEU A 63 5.38 9.26 5.84
N THR A 64 4.81 8.12 5.49
CA THR A 64 4.03 7.97 4.24
C THR A 64 2.96 9.04 4.07
N PRO A 65 2.14 9.43 5.06
CA PRO A 65 1.15 10.49 4.89
C PRO A 65 1.77 11.83 4.50
N VAL A 66 2.93 12.18 5.08
CA VAL A 66 3.67 13.40 4.74
C VAL A 66 4.13 13.35 3.28
N ILE A 67 4.75 12.22 2.88
CA ILE A 67 5.23 11.99 1.52
C ILE A 67 4.09 12.06 0.51
N VAL A 68 2.96 11.41 0.78
CA VAL A 68 1.80 11.41 -0.12
C VAL A 68 1.24 12.81 -0.29
N VAL A 69 1.10 13.58 0.78
CA VAL A 69 0.58 14.95 0.69
C VAL A 69 1.53 15.85 -0.10
N ALA A 70 2.83 15.71 0.11
CA ALA A 70 3.83 16.43 -0.67
C ALA A 70 3.77 16.06 -2.17
N LEU A 71 3.69 14.76 -2.47
CA LEU A 71 3.56 14.26 -3.85
C LEU A 71 2.22 14.68 -4.49
N SER A 72 1.11 14.65 -3.75
CA SER A 72 -0.20 15.07 -4.29
C SER A 72 -0.21 16.55 -4.66
N ALA A 73 0.42 17.40 -3.85
CA ALA A 73 0.55 18.80 -4.14
C ALA A 73 1.35 19.05 -5.44
N VAL A 74 2.42 18.29 -5.67
CA VAL A 74 3.31 18.48 -6.83
C VAL A 74 2.76 17.77 -8.08
N ILE A 75 2.38 16.49 -7.97
CA ILE A 75 2.04 15.63 -9.12
C ILE A 75 0.58 15.82 -9.53
N LEU A 76 -0.34 15.82 -8.56
CA LEU A 76 -1.77 16.00 -8.81
C LEU A 76 -2.20 17.48 -8.80
N LYS A 77 -1.28 18.38 -8.45
CA LYS A 77 -1.55 19.81 -8.29
C LYS A 77 -2.72 20.11 -7.32
N GLU A 78 -2.89 19.25 -6.31
CA GLU A 78 -3.92 19.44 -5.28
C GLU A 78 -3.55 20.63 -4.37
N LYS A 79 -4.54 21.47 -4.09
CA LYS A 79 -4.38 22.54 -3.09
C LYS A 79 -4.49 21.95 -1.69
N VAL A 80 -3.37 21.79 -1.01
CA VAL A 80 -3.31 21.29 0.37
C VAL A 80 -3.35 22.45 1.34
N SER A 81 -4.37 22.48 2.20
CA SER A 81 -4.51 23.54 3.20
C SER A 81 -3.51 23.36 4.34
N ALA A 82 -3.14 24.48 4.99
CA ALA A 82 -2.27 24.44 6.18
C ALA A 82 -2.86 23.58 7.31
N LYS A 83 -4.19 23.49 7.42
CA LYS A 83 -4.86 22.63 8.39
C LYS A 83 -4.55 21.14 8.17
N ILE A 84 -4.46 20.69 6.90
CA ILE A 84 -4.11 19.31 6.56
C ILE A 84 -2.66 19.04 6.94
N TRP A 85 -1.74 19.97 6.62
CA TRP A 85 -0.34 19.85 7.03
C TRP A 85 -0.19 19.76 8.55
N LEU A 86 -0.88 20.63 9.29
CA LEU A 86 -0.86 20.60 10.75
C LEU A 86 -1.40 19.28 11.29
N ALA A 87 -2.53 18.78 10.78
CA ALA A 87 -3.13 17.54 11.22
C ALA A 87 -2.20 16.32 10.97
N ILE A 88 -1.52 16.28 9.82
CA ILE A 88 -0.54 15.23 9.50
C ILE A 88 0.66 15.31 10.44
N PHE A 89 1.17 16.51 10.69
CA PHE A 89 2.30 16.71 11.60
C PHE A 89 1.97 16.28 13.03
N VAL A 90 0.81 16.67 13.56
CA VAL A 90 0.33 16.24 14.87
C VAL A 90 0.14 14.72 14.93
N GLY A 91 -0.47 14.12 13.89
CA GLY A 91 -0.63 12.68 13.80
C GLY A 91 0.70 11.93 13.76
N PHE A 92 1.69 12.47 13.05
CA PHE A 92 3.04 11.89 13.00
C PHE A 92 3.76 11.96 14.35
N ILE A 93 3.66 13.08 15.08
CA ILE A 93 4.18 13.19 16.46
C ILE A 93 3.49 12.15 17.35
N GLY A 94 2.16 12.03 17.27
CA GLY A 94 1.42 11.01 18.02
C GLY A 94 1.91 9.59 17.74
N LEU A 95 2.18 9.26 16.47
CA LEU A 95 2.77 7.99 16.07
C LEU A 95 4.12 7.75 16.76
N LEU A 96 5.03 8.73 16.73
CA LEU A 96 6.35 8.61 17.35
C LEU A 96 6.27 8.41 18.86
N ILE A 97 5.36 9.10 19.54
CA ILE A 97 5.16 8.96 21.00
C ILE A 97 4.71 7.55 21.36
N ILE A 98 3.80 6.95 20.57
CA ILE A 98 3.25 5.62 20.84
C ILE A 98 4.26 4.54 20.48
N MET A 99 4.86 4.63 19.31
CA MET A 99 5.78 3.61 18.82
C MET A 99 7.11 3.62 19.56
N ARG A 100 7.52 4.76 20.13
CA ARG A 100 8.79 4.92 20.86
C ARG A 100 9.95 4.28 20.12
N PRO A 101 10.23 4.71 18.87
CA PRO A 101 11.27 4.10 18.06
C PRO A 101 12.60 4.14 18.81
N GLY A 102 13.40 3.08 18.69
CA GLY A 102 14.72 3.00 19.27
C GLY A 102 15.75 3.83 18.50
N LEU A 103 16.99 3.83 18.99
CA LEU A 103 18.10 4.53 18.31
C LEU A 103 18.41 3.96 16.92
N SER A 104 17.99 2.74 16.64
CA SER A 104 18.10 2.07 15.33
C SER A 104 17.39 2.82 14.19
N ILE A 105 16.48 3.75 14.49
CA ILE A 105 15.86 4.61 13.47
C ILE A 105 16.90 5.51 12.76
N PHE A 106 18.03 5.81 13.44
CA PHE A 106 19.14 6.59 12.90
C PHE A 106 20.18 5.73 12.17
N ASP A 107 20.01 4.40 12.16
CA ASP A 107 20.87 3.51 11.37
C ASP A 107 20.63 3.78 9.87
N PRO A 108 21.68 3.81 9.02
CA PRO A 108 21.54 3.91 7.57
C PRO A 108 20.58 2.88 6.96
N LYS A 109 20.38 1.74 7.62
CA LYS A 109 19.40 0.71 7.19
C LYS A 109 17.95 1.20 7.25
N SER A 110 17.66 2.25 8.02
CA SER A 110 16.34 2.89 8.06
C SER A 110 15.99 3.63 6.75
N LEU A 111 16.97 3.83 5.88
CA LEU A 111 16.69 4.29 4.50
C LEU A 111 15.88 3.27 3.70
N ILE A 112 15.95 1.98 4.03
CA ILE A 112 15.20 0.94 3.31
C ILE A 112 13.69 1.13 3.46
N PRO A 113 13.10 1.20 4.67
CA PRO A 113 11.68 1.47 4.83
C PRO A 113 11.29 2.91 4.39
N LEU A 114 12.21 3.88 4.43
CA LEU A 114 11.94 5.23 3.90
C LEU A 114 11.74 5.19 2.39
N VAL A 115 12.57 4.45 1.67
CA VAL A 115 12.40 4.20 0.23
C VAL A 115 11.08 3.45 -0.01
N GLY A 116 10.75 2.47 0.81
CA GLY A 116 9.45 1.78 0.78
C GLY A 116 8.27 2.75 0.95
N ALA A 117 8.34 3.65 1.94
CA ALA A 117 7.32 4.67 2.17
C ALA A 117 7.17 5.65 0.99
N PHE A 118 8.27 6.00 0.33
CA PHE A 118 8.25 6.81 -0.89
C PHE A 118 7.54 6.09 -2.05
N PHE A 119 7.87 4.81 -2.29
CA PHE A 119 7.21 4.01 -3.33
C PHE A 119 5.73 3.75 -3.01
N LEU A 120 5.38 3.58 -1.73
CA LEU A 120 3.99 3.53 -1.30
C LEU A 120 3.25 4.84 -1.60
N GLY A 121 3.90 5.98 -1.37
CA GLY A 121 3.37 7.29 -1.75
C GLY A 121 3.10 7.39 -3.25
N LEU A 122 4.07 7.03 -4.08
CA LEU A 122 3.90 7.01 -5.54
C LEU A 122 2.80 6.05 -5.99
N TYR A 123 2.73 4.85 -5.41
CA TYR A 123 1.66 3.88 -5.68
C TYR A 123 0.28 4.50 -5.46
N GLN A 124 0.10 5.26 -4.38
CA GLN A 124 -1.19 5.86 -4.05
C GLN A 124 -1.54 7.02 -4.99
N ILE A 125 -0.57 7.85 -5.35
CA ILE A 125 -0.75 8.92 -6.34
C ILE A 125 -1.15 8.34 -7.70
N VAL A 126 -0.44 7.30 -8.16
CA VAL A 126 -0.79 6.62 -9.41
C VAL A 126 -2.15 5.95 -9.33
N THR A 127 -2.49 5.33 -8.18
CA THR A 127 -3.81 4.74 -7.94
C THR A 127 -4.91 5.79 -8.05
N ARG A 128 -4.72 6.96 -7.45
CA ARG A 128 -5.67 8.07 -7.54
C ARG A 128 -5.89 8.50 -8.99
N LYS A 129 -4.79 8.71 -9.72
CA LYS A 129 -4.84 9.14 -11.13
C LYS A 129 -5.52 8.10 -12.03
N VAL A 130 -5.26 6.82 -11.82
CA VAL A 130 -5.88 5.73 -12.58
C VAL A 130 -7.37 5.61 -12.27
N SER A 131 -7.76 5.80 -11.00
CA SER A 131 -9.15 5.71 -10.57
C SER A 131 -10.09 6.79 -11.17
N GLU A 132 -9.55 7.79 -11.86
CA GLU A 132 -10.35 8.76 -12.60
C GLU A 132 -11.00 8.15 -13.86
N ASN A 133 -10.35 7.15 -14.47
CA ASN A 133 -10.76 6.57 -15.75
C ASN A 133 -11.03 5.07 -15.69
N ASP A 134 -10.44 4.36 -14.73
CA ASP A 134 -10.54 2.91 -14.60
C ASP A 134 -11.31 2.53 -13.35
N SER A 135 -12.02 1.42 -13.43
CA SER A 135 -12.81 0.89 -12.31
C SER A 135 -11.92 0.23 -11.23
N THR A 136 -12.49 0.07 -10.03
CA THR A 136 -11.81 -0.61 -8.92
C THR A 136 -11.43 -2.04 -9.28
N GLU A 137 -12.33 -2.79 -9.93
CA GLU A 137 -12.10 -4.16 -10.37
C GLU A 137 -10.98 -4.26 -11.40
N THR A 138 -10.89 -3.30 -12.34
CA THR A 138 -9.77 -3.20 -13.30
C THR A 138 -8.45 -3.00 -12.56
N SER A 139 -8.47 -2.11 -11.60
CA SER A 139 -7.31 -1.80 -10.77
C SER A 139 -6.84 -3.01 -9.95
N LEU A 140 -7.75 -3.77 -9.33
CA LEU A 140 -7.44 -5.01 -8.63
C LEU A 140 -6.88 -6.07 -9.57
N PHE A 141 -7.48 -6.23 -10.75
CA PHE A 141 -7.06 -7.20 -11.76
C PHE A 141 -5.60 -6.99 -12.17
N TYR A 142 -5.24 -5.78 -12.59
CA TYR A 142 -3.85 -5.49 -13.02
C TYR A 142 -2.84 -5.63 -11.88
N THR A 143 -3.19 -5.20 -10.65
CA THR A 143 -2.32 -5.41 -9.50
C THR A 143 -2.07 -6.88 -9.23
N SER A 144 -3.11 -7.71 -9.33
CA SER A 144 -3.00 -9.15 -9.11
C SER A 144 -2.18 -9.84 -10.19
N ILE A 145 -2.40 -9.52 -11.47
CA ILE A 145 -1.64 -10.13 -12.58
C ILE A 145 -0.16 -9.79 -12.48
N VAL A 146 0.19 -8.51 -12.30
CA VAL A 146 1.59 -8.08 -12.13
C VAL A 146 2.22 -8.78 -10.92
N GLY A 147 1.48 -8.82 -9.81
CA GLY A 147 1.94 -9.46 -8.58
C GLY A 147 2.12 -10.97 -8.71
N ILE A 148 1.18 -11.67 -9.34
CA ILE A 148 1.28 -13.13 -9.56
C ILE A 148 2.48 -13.43 -10.45
N LEU A 149 2.61 -12.77 -11.60
CA LEU A 149 3.69 -13.02 -12.54
C LEU A 149 5.06 -12.83 -11.89
N LEU A 150 5.32 -11.68 -11.28
CA LEU A 150 6.62 -11.38 -10.71
C LEU A 150 6.93 -12.20 -9.46
N MET A 151 5.93 -12.43 -8.58
CA MET A 151 6.15 -13.24 -7.40
C MET A 151 6.28 -14.74 -7.72
N SER A 152 5.65 -15.23 -8.78
CA SER A 152 5.87 -16.60 -9.24
C SER A 152 7.30 -16.82 -9.70
N VAL A 153 7.88 -15.88 -10.45
CA VAL A 153 9.28 -15.93 -10.85
C VAL A 153 10.21 -15.89 -9.64
N LEU A 154 9.99 -14.94 -8.71
CA LEU A 154 10.81 -14.81 -7.50
C LEU A 154 10.71 -16.05 -6.59
N SER A 155 9.52 -16.63 -6.46
CA SER A 155 9.30 -17.82 -5.63
C SER A 155 9.97 -19.07 -6.21
N TYR A 156 10.09 -19.18 -7.51
CA TYR A 156 10.78 -20.28 -8.16
C TYR A 156 12.25 -20.40 -7.70
N PHE A 157 12.94 -19.25 -7.57
CA PHE A 157 14.34 -19.21 -7.13
C PHE A 157 14.52 -19.30 -5.61
N ASN A 158 13.49 -19.02 -4.82
CA ASN A 158 13.59 -18.92 -3.36
C ASN A 158 12.55 -19.80 -2.65
N TRP A 159 12.15 -20.91 -3.27
CA TRP A 159 11.15 -21.80 -2.69
C TRP A 159 11.65 -22.46 -1.41
N GLN A 160 10.91 -22.30 -0.33
CA GLN A 160 11.10 -23.01 0.92
C GLN A 160 9.78 -23.64 1.36
N PRO A 161 9.78 -24.92 1.78
CA PRO A 161 8.58 -25.55 2.30
C PRO A 161 8.14 -24.87 3.60
N LEU A 162 6.84 -24.60 3.71
CA LEU A 162 6.25 -23.96 4.88
C LEU A 162 5.79 -25.03 5.89
N LEU A 163 5.89 -24.70 7.18
CA LEU A 163 5.25 -25.48 8.25
C LEU A 163 3.73 -25.41 8.10
N SER A 164 3.01 -26.47 8.43
CA SER A 164 1.56 -26.58 8.24
C SER A 164 0.75 -25.44 8.86
N ILE A 165 1.12 -25.02 10.07
CA ILE A 165 0.47 -23.89 10.77
C ILE A 165 0.64 -22.56 10.01
N SER A 166 1.74 -22.40 9.28
CA SER A 166 2.02 -21.18 8.52
C SER A 166 1.04 -20.96 7.38
N TYR A 167 0.48 -22.01 6.79
CA TYR A 167 -0.50 -21.88 5.71
C TYR A 167 -1.75 -21.14 6.16
N ILE A 168 -2.29 -21.44 7.36
CA ILE A 168 -3.48 -20.78 7.91
C ILE A 168 -3.20 -19.28 8.10
N LEU A 169 -2.04 -18.95 8.68
CA LEU A 169 -1.64 -17.56 8.90
C LEU A 169 -1.49 -16.81 7.56
N PHE A 170 -0.85 -17.42 6.56
CA PHE A 170 -0.70 -16.80 5.24
C PHE A 170 -2.01 -16.61 4.49
N ILE A 171 -2.98 -17.52 4.66
CA ILE A 171 -4.33 -17.37 4.11
C ILE A 171 -5.02 -16.17 4.78
N GLY A 172 -4.99 -16.09 6.11
CA GLY A 172 -5.58 -14.99 6.88
C GLY A 172 -4.98 -13.64 6.47
N VAL A 173 -3.65 -13.52 6.51
CA VAL A 173 -2.93 -12.30 6.09
C VAL A 173 -3.27 -11.94 4.63
N GLY A 174 -3.27 -12.92 3.73
CA GLY A 174 -3.58 -12.70 2.32
C GLY A 174 -4.99 -12.14 2.11
N LEU A 175 -5.98 -12.66 2.84
CA LEU A 175 -7.36 -12.22 2.76
C LEU A 175 -7.54 -10.78 3.30
N PHE A 176 -7.08 -10.52 4.53
CA PHE A 176 -7.20 -9.19 5.13
C PHE A 176 -6.43 -8.13 4.36
N PHE A 177 -5.25 -8.46 3.86
CA PHE A 177 -4.47 -7.54 3.03
C PHE A 177 -5.18 -7.20 1.72
N SER A 178 -5.81 -8.19 1.08
CA SER A 178 -6.54 -7.97 -0.17
C SER A 178 -7.79 -7.12 0.04
N LEU A 179 -8.50 -7.32 1.15
CA LEU A 179 -9.62 -6.45 1.56
C LEU A 179 -9.14 -5.02 1.82
N GLY A 180 -7.99 -4.86 2.49
CA GLY A 180 -7.38 -3.56 2.73
C GLY A 180 -7.08 -2.81 1.43
N ILE A 181 -6.46 -3.47 0.44
CA ILE A 181 -6.21 -2.90 -0.90
C ILE A 181 -7.53 -2.51 -1.58
N TYR A 182 -8.53 -3.36 -1.52
CA TYR A 182 -9.84 -3.10 -2.11
C TYR A 182 -10.47 -1.82 -1.55
N PHE A 183 -10.55 -1.69 -0.22
CA PHE A 183 -11.10 -0.50 0.41
C PHE A 183 -10.23 0.75 0.18
N GLN A 184 -8.91 0.59 0.12
CA GLN A 184 -8.00 1.68 -0.19
C GLN A 184 -8.23 2.24 -1.60
N ILE A 185 -8.40 1.37 -2.61
CA ILE A 185 -8.68 1.82 -3.99
C ILE A 185 -10.03 2.55 -4.05
N ILE A 186 -11.06 2.05 -3.36
CA ILE A 186 -12.36 2.74 -3.28
C ILE A 186 -12.21 4.10 -2.61
N ALA A 187 -11.50 4.19 -1.51
CA ALA A 187 -11.30 5.46 -0.81
C ALA A 187 -10.59 6.49 -1.70
N LEU A 188 -9.52 6.08 -2.38
CA LEU A 188 -8.76 6.94 -3.30
C LEU A 188 -9.54 7.33 -4.55
N SER A 189 -10.50 6.52 -5.00
CA SER A 189 -11.38 6.89 -6.12
C SER A 189 -12.46 7.92 -5.75
N LYS A 190 -12.82 8.04 -4.47
CA LYS A 190 -13.93 8.89 -4.00
C LYS A 190 -13.47 10.17 -3.31
N ALA A 191 -12.28 10.22 -2.77
CA ALA A 191 -11.78 11.33 -1.97
C ALA A 191 -10.38 11.78 -2.41
N ARG A 192 -10.01 13.02 -2.06
CA ARG A 192 -8.64 13.52 -2.28
C ARG A 192 -7.66 12.74 -1.42
N ASP A 193 -6.47 12.49 -1.98
CA ASP A 193 -5.40 11.75 -1.32
C ASP A 193 -5.02 12.37 0.03
N SER A 194 -4.90 13.70 0.05
CA SER A 194 -4.58 14.47 1.26
C SER A 194 -5.59 14.27 2.41
N VAL A 195 -6.87 14.03 2.10
CA VAL A 195 -7.91 13.77 3.10
C VAL A 195 -7.87 12.31 3.58
N VAL A 196 -7.75 11.38 2.64
CA VAL A 196 -7.67 9.93 2.97
C VAL A 196 -6.50 9.65 3.91
N LYS A 197 -5.41 10.39 3.75
CA LYS A 197 -4.21 10.24 4.58
C LYS A 197 -4.36 10.65 6.02
N LEU A 198 -5.27 11.55 6.35
CA LEU A 198 -5.56 11.86 7.75
C LEU A 198 -6.05 10.63 8.52
N PHE A 199 -6.82 9.77 7.85
CA PHE A 199 -7.32 8.53 8.45
C PHE A 199 -6.24 7.44 8.59
N HIS A 200 -5.08 7.58 7.95
CA HIS A 200 -3.99 6.61 8.10
C HIS A 200 -3.52 6.49 9.55
N TYR A 201 -3.53 7.59 10.30
CA TYR A 201 -3.13 7.59 11.69
C TYR A 201 -4.14 6.92 12.63
N THR A 202 -5.36 6.61 12.17
CA THR A 202 -6.30 5.80 12.97
C THR A 202 -5.80 4.37 13.19
N ILE A 203 -4.81 3.91 12.42
CA ILE A 203 -4.16 2.62 12.62
C ILE A 203 -3.57 2.50 14.05
N ILE A 204 -3.15 3.62 14.64
CA ILE A 204 -2.64 3.67 15.99
C ILE A 204 -3.72 3.22 16.98
N PHE A 205 -4.94 3.74 16.82
CA PHE A 205 -6.08 3.36 17.65
C PHE A 205 -6.38 1.86 17.56
N TRP A 206 -6.42 1.32 16.35
CA TRP A 206 -6.69 -0.09 16.11
C TRP A 206 -5.54 -1.02 16.51
N SER A 207 -4.31 -0.52 16.62
CA SER A 207 -3.15 -1.32 17.07
C SER A 207 -3.09 -1.51 18.60
N ILE A 208 -3.93 -0.79 19.38
CA ILE A 208 -3.99 -0.86 20.85
C ILE A 208 -5.05 -1.86 21.31
N ILE A 209 -6.04 -2.14 20.46
CA ILE A 209 -7.12 -3.10 20.72
C ILE A 209 -6.71 -4.51 20.30
#